data_2f1680ebd77ba34a95b8f1099fe0e2ad
#
_entry.id   2f1680ebd77ba34a95b8f1099fe0e2ad
#
_cell.length_a   1.000
_cell.length_b   1.000
_cell.length_c   1.000
_cell.angle_alpha   90.00
_cell.angle_beta   90.00
_cell.angle_gamma   90.00
#
_symmetry.space_group_name_H-M   'P 1'
#
loop_
_entity.id
_entity.type
_entity.pdbx_description
1 polymer ?
#
loop_
_entity_poly.entity_id
_entity_poly.type
_entity_poly.pdbx_seq_one_letter_code
_entity_poly.pdbx_strand_id
1 'polypeptide(L)'
;MRDARTENAAFRAALQELTLMLIYEATRDAEVAEAPIHTPVARTTGYRLANPPLLVPVLRAGLGMADQAHRLIPEAQMGFVGLARDEETLQPTPYLESLPKDLSGLPVLVLDPMLATGGSMLHTIRLLVERGATDVTAICTLAAPEGVQHLSLIHI
;
A
#
# COMPACT_ATOMS: atom_id res chain seq x y z
N MET A 1 18.17 1.66 -8.15
CA MET A 1 17.05 0.79 -8.55
C MET A 1 16.82 0.69 -10.06
N ARG A 2 17.04 1.75 -10.85
CA ARG A 2 16.75 1.74 -12.31
C ARG A 2 17.87 1.16 -13.20
N ASP A 3 19.06 0.96 -12.67
CA ASP A 3 20.17 0.36 -13.41
C ASP A 3 19.99 -1.17 -13.45
N ALA A 4 20.02 -1.76 -14.66
CA ALA A 4 19.87 -3.21 -14.85
C ALA A 4 20.98 -4.04 -14.19
N ARG A 5 22.12 -3.40 -13.83
CA ARG A 5 23.24 -4.04 -13.13
C ARG A 5 23.09 -3.99 -11.61
N THR A 6 22.01 -3.39 -11.08
CA THR A 6 21.79 -3.32 -9.63
C THR A 6 21.59 -4.73 -9.08
N GLU A 7 22.42 -5.11 -8.15
CA GLU A 7 22.32 -6.41 -7.47
C GLU A 7 21.05 -6.49 -6.60
N ASN A 8 20.51 -7.69 -6.44
CA ASN A 8 19.27 -7.94 -5.71
C ASN A 8 19.27 -7.41 -4.26
N ALA A 9 20.42 -7.47 -3.56
CA ALA A 9 20.52 -6.97 -2.20
C ALA A 9 20.40 -5.43 -2.17
N ALA A 10 21.12 -4.74 -3.05
CA ALA A 10 21.07 -3.28 -3.17
C ALA A 10 19.68 -2.81 -3.64
N PHE A 11 19.06 -3.53 -4.56
CA PHE A 11 17.70 -3.24 -5.00
C PHE A 11 16.70 -3.32 -3.84
N ARG A 12 16.74 -4.40 -3.04
CA ARG A 12 15.84 -4.57 -1.88
C ARG A 12 16.07 -3.50 -0.82
N ALA A 13 17.31 -3.17 -0.50
CA ALA A 13 17.63 -2.11 0.45
C ALA A 13 17.05 -0.76 0.00
N ALA A 14 17.30 -0.38 -1.25
CA ALA A 14 16.77 0.86 -1.82
C ALA A 14 15.23 0.87 -1.87
N LEU A 15 14.58 -0.27 -2.18
CA LEU A 15 13.13 -0.40 -2.14
C LEU A 15 12.57 -0.16 -0.73
N GLN A 16 13.21 -0.74 0.28
CA GLN A 16 12.81 -0.57 1.68
C GLN A 16 12.92 0.89 2.14
N GLU A 17 14.04 1.57 1.83
CA GLU A 17 14.23 2.98 2.18
C GLU A 17 13.20 3.89 1.47
N LEU A 18 12.98 3.69 0.17
CA LEU A 18 11.97 4.44 -0.57
C LEU A 18 10.56 4.19 -0.03
N THR A 19 10.25 2.96 0.35
CA THR A 19 8.95 2.62 0.94
C THR A 19 8.69 3.42 2.20
N LEU A 20 9.67 3.56 3.10
CA LEU A 20 9.52 4.39 4.32
C LEU A 20 9.18 5.84 3.97
N MET A 21 9.87 6.42 2.99
CA MET A 21 9.63 7.81 2.57
C MET A 21 8.24 7.97 1.94
N LEU A 22 7.83 7.01 1.10
CA LEU A 22 6.54 7.04 0.43
C LEU A 22 5.38 6.86 1.41
N ILE A 23 5.49 5.94 2.39
CA ILE A 23 4.48 5.77 3.43
C ILE A 23 4.39 7.02 4.30
N TYR A 24 5.52 7.59 4.72
CA TYR A 24 5.54 8.84 5.47
C TYR A 24 4.81 9.96 4.72
N GLU A 25 5.06 10.12 3.42
CA GLU A 25 4.38 11.12 2.60
C GLU A 25 2.89 10.83 2.43
N ALA A 26 2.53 9.57 2.18
CA ALA A 26 1.14 9.16 2.02
C ALA A 26 0.29 9.32 3.29
N THR A 27 0.94 9.35 4.46
CA THR A 27 0.27 9.52 5.76
C THR A 27 0.49 10.90 6.38
N ARG A 28 1.04 11.85 5.63
CA ARG A 28 1.37 13.21 6.11
C ARG A 28 0.17 13.91 6.74
N ASP A 29 -0.99 13.79 6.13
CA ASP A 29 -2.23 14.47 6.53
C ASP A 29 -3.18 13.52 7.29
N ALA A 30 -2.68 12.36 7.76
CA ALA A 30 -3.49 11.41 8.50
C ALA A 30 -3.99 12.03 9.82
N GLU A 31 -5.26 11.82 10.11
CA GLU A 31 -5.86 12.31 11.35
C GLU A 31 -5.24 11.62 12.58
N VAL A 32 -5.01 12.41 13.61
CA VAL A 32 -4.50 11.94 14.91
C VAL A 32 -5.53 12.14 16.00
N ALA A 33 -5.61 11.18 16.92
CA ALA A 33 -6.44 11.26 18.11
C ALA A 33 -5.56 11.44 19.34
N GLU A 34 -6.03 12.26 20.28
CA GLU A 34 -5.41 12.41 21.58
C GLU A 34 -5.56 11.12 22.42
N ALA A 35 -4.51 10.76 23.14
CA ALA A 35 -4.49 9.65 24.06
C ALA A 35 -3.78 10.04 25.38
N PRO A 36 -4.40 9.82 26.54
CA PRO A 36 -3.71 10.07 27.80
C PRO A 36 -2.57 9.06 27.99
N ILE A 37 -1.39 9.58 28.26
CA ILE A 37 -0.19 8.78 28.51
C ILE A 37 0.45 9.12 29.85
N HIS A 38 1.23 8.18 30.37
CA HIS A 38 2.06 8.38 31.56
C HIS A 38 3.52 8.31 31.12
N THR A 39 4.21 9.41 31.27
CA THR A 39 5.68 9.43 31.12
C THR A 39 6.34 9.14 32.46
N PRO A 40 7.65 8.85 32.51
CA PRO A 40 8.37 8.72 33.77
C PRO A 40 8.30 9.97 34.68
N VAL A 41 7.97 11.13 34.11
CA VAL A 41 7.95 12.41 34.83
C VAL A 41 6.53 12.82 35.24
N ALA A 42 5.54 12.68 34.35
CA ALA A 42 4.18 13.17 34.57
C ALA A 42 3.15 12.53 33.64
N ARG A 43 1.88 12.67 33.99
CA ARG A 43 0.77 12.45 33.07
C ARG A 43 0.75 13.54 32.01
N THR A 44 0.52 13.17 30.76
CA THR A 44 0.42 14.11 29.65
C THR A 44 -0.47 13.54 28.55
N THR A 45 -0.69 14.32 27.49
CA THR A 45 -1.39 13.89 26.28
C THR A 45 -0.37 13.44 25.25
N GLY A 46 -0.55 12.25 24.70
CA GLY A 46 0.11 11.74 23.51
C GLY A 46 -0.86 11.72 22.34
N TYR A 47 -0.37 11.28 21.19
CA TYR A 47 -1.14 11.18 19.96
C TYR A 47 -0.95 9.82 19.30
N ARG A 48 -1.99 9.34 18.62
CA ARG A 48 -1.97 8.13 17.80
C ARG A 48 -2.76 8.39 16.53
N LEU A 49 -2.57 7.58 15.51
CA LEU A 49 -3.44 7.62 14.32
C LEU A 49 -4.90 7.38 14.75
N ALA A 50 -5.79 8.27 14.32
CA ALA A 50 -7.21 8.15 14.63
C ALA A 50 -7.80 6.90 13.96
N ASN A 51 -7.40 6.64 12.72
CA ASN A 51 -7.85 5.51 11.91
C ASN A 51 -6.64 4.89 11.18
N PRO A 52 -5.94 3.89 11.78
CA PRO A 52 -4.81 3.23 11.13
C PRO A 52 -5.25 2.54 9.82
N PRO A 53 -4.48 2.66 8.72
CA PRO A 53 -4.86 2.13 7.43
C PRO A 53 -4.80 0.61 7.36
N LEU A 54 -5.48 0.03 6.36
CA LEU A 54 -5.22 -1.31 5.87
C LEU A 54 -4.09 -1.26 4.83
N LEU A 55 -3.03 -2.02 5.07
CA LEU A 55 -1.93 -2.21 4.11
C LEU A 55 -2.27 -3.38 3.18
N VAL A 56 -2.26 -3.15 1.87
CA VAL A 56 -2.60 -4.15 0.86
C VAL A 56 -1.46 -4.30 -0.15
N PRO A 57 -0.46 -5.15 0.13
CA PRO A 57 0.55 -5.49 -0.88
C PRO A 57 -0.07 -6.33 -2.00
N VAL A 58 0.20 -5.92 -3.24
CA VAL A 58 -0.11 -6.71 -4.43
C VAL A 58 0.96 -7.78 -4.58
N LEU A 59 0.56 -9.03 -4.40
CA LEU A 59 1.50 -10.14 -4.38
C LEU A 59 1.93 -10.51 -5.82
N ARG A 60 3.19 -10.87 -5.98
CA ARG A 60 4.23 -11.08 -4.96
C ARG A 60 5.11 -9.86 -4.74
N ALA A 61 5.18 -8.93 -5.69
CA ALA A 61 6.14 -7.81 -5.68
C ALA A 61 5.95 -6.87 -4.48
N GLY A 62 4.70 -6.61 -4.08
CA GLY A 62 4.35 -5.75 -2.94
C GLY A 62 4.89 -6.23 -1.58
N LEU A 63 5.27 -7.52 -1.44
CA LEU A 63 5.89 -8.02 -0.21
C LEU A 63 7.18 -7.27 0.15
N GLY A 64 7.94 -6.82 -0.85
CA GLY A 64 9.15 -6.05 -0.61
C GLY A 64 8.92 -4.70 0.08
N MET A 65 7.67 -4.22 0.08
CA MET A 65 7.26 -2.97 0.72
C MET A 65 6.51 -3.20 2.04
N ALA A 66 5.84 -4.34 2.18
CA ALA A 66 4.90 -4.62 3.26
C ALA A 66 5.51 -4.51 4.66
N ASP A 67 6.66 -5.13 4.88
CA ASP A 67 7.33 -5.13 6.19
C ASP A 67 7.73 -3.71 6.63
N GLN A 68 8.20 -2.88 5.69
CA GLN A 68 8.60 -1.52 6.00
C GLN A 68 7.40 -0.63 6.28
N ALA A 69 6.31 -0.79 5.54
CA ALA A 69 5.06 -0.09 5.81
C ALA A 69 4.51 -0.44 7.20
N HIS A 70 4.49 -1.73 7.54
CA HIS A 70 4.03 -2.18 8.86
C HIS A 70 4.95 -1.75 10.02
N ARG A 71 6.26 -1.66 9.78
CA ARG A 71 7.20 -1.11 10.79
C ARG A 71 6.97 0.37 11.08
N LEU A 72 6.56 1.16 10.07
CA LEU A 72 6.25 2.58 10.25
C LEU A 72 4.88 2.78 10.92
N ILE A 73 3.91 1.91 10.60
CA ILE A 73 2.55 1.97 11.16
C ILE A 73 2.23 0.61 11.80
N PRO A 74 2.71 0.35 13.03
CA PRO A 74 2.55 -0.94 13.69
C PRO A 74 1.09 -1.32 13.99
N GLU A 75 0.20 -0.34 14.10
CA GLU A 75 -1.23 -0.53 14.34
C GLU A 75 -2.00 -0.88 13.06
N ALA A 76 -1.39 -0.74 11.87
CA ALA A 76 -2.03 -1.04 10.61
C ALA A 76 -2.39 -2.52 10.48
N GLN A 77 -3.57 -2.80 9.98
CA GLN A 77 -3.93 -4.16 9.55
C GLN A 77 -3.28 -4.48 8.20
N MET A 78 -3.13 -5.76 7.90
CA MET A 78 -2.59 -6.20 6.61
C MET A 78 -3.59 -7.12 5.91
N GLY A 79 -3.90 -6.80 4.66
CA GLY A 79 -4.64 -7.65 3.75
C GLY A 79 -3.75 -8.03 2.56
N PHE A 80 -4.16 -9.02 1.77
CA PHE A 80 -3.36 -9.50 0.66
C PHE A 80 -4.21 -9.72 -0.58
N VAL A 81 -3.71 -9.24 -1.73
CA VAL A 81 -4.28 -9.54 -3.04
C VAL A 81 -3.19 -10.18 -3.89
N GLY A 82 -3.40 -11.42 -4.27
CA GLY A 82 -2.49 -12.19 -5.13
C GLY A 82 -3.04 -12.29 -6.55
N LEU A 83 -2.27 -11.79 -7.51
CA LEU A 83 -2.61 -11.81 -8.92
C LEU A 83 -1.54 -12.56 -9.71
N ALA A 84 -1.97 -13.52 -10.52
CA ALA A 84 -1.16 -14.12 -11.57
C ALA A 84 -1.55 -13.49 -12.91
N ARG A 85 -0.59 -13.40 -13.83
CA ARG A 85 -0.91 -13.04 -15.20
C ARG A 85 -1.20 -14.33 -15.98
N ASP A 86 -2.38 -14.37 -16.58
CA ASP A 86 -2.71 -15.45 -17.52
C ASP A 86 -1.73 -15.40 -18.70
N GLU A 87 -1.15 -16.51 -19.07
CA GLU A 87 -0.08 -16.58 -20.07
C GLU A 87 -0.58 -16.31 -21.49
N GLU A 88 -1.85 -16.61 -21.77
CA GLU A 88 -2.45 -16.43 -23.10
C GLU A 88 -3.11 -15.07 -23.25
N THR A 89 -3.94 -14.66 -22.27
CA THR A 89 -4.73 -13.44 -22.35
C THR A 89 -4.01 -12.22 -21.76
N LEU A 90 -2.94 -12.43 -20.99
CA LEU A 90 -2.21 -11.42 -20.22
C LEU A 90 -3.07 -10.68 -19.18
N GLN A 91 -4.29 -11.16 -18.93
CA GLN A 91 -5.19 -10.58 -17.93
C GLN A 91 -4.77 -10.99 -16.51
N PRO A 92 -4.96 -10.10 -15.51
CA PRO A 92 -4.72 -10.45 -14.11
C PRO A 92 -5.80 -11.44 -13.65
N THR A 93 -5.35 -12.60 -13.16
CA THR A 93 -6.22 -13.63 -12.57
C THR A 93 -5.95 -13.71 -11.08
N PRO A 94 -6.94 -13.47 -10.21
CA PRO A 94 -6.77 -13.56 -8.77
C PRO A 94 -6.55 -15.01 -8.34
N TYR A 95 -5.56 -15.25 -7.47
CA TYR A 95 -5.32 -16.54 -6.83
C TYR A 95 -5.37 -16.44 -5.30
N LEU A 96 -5.35 -15.22 -4.75
CA LEU A 96 -5.47 -14.99 -3.32
C LEU A 96 -6.19 -13.66 -3.06
N GLU A 97 -7.20 -13.71 -2.21
CA GLU A 97 -7.89 -12.55 -1.67
C GLU A 97 -8.07 -12.74 -0.15
N SER A 98 -7.18 -12.12 0.62
CA SER A 98 -7.24 -12.12 2.08
C SER A 98 -7.47 -10.69 2.55
N LEU A 99 -8.72 -10.26 2.55
CA LEU A 99 -9.17 -8.91 2.88
C LEU A 99 -10.35 -8.97 3.84
N PRO A 100 -10.57 -7.94 4.68
CA PRO A 100 -11.82 -7.77 5.40
C PRO A 100 -13.01 -7.74 4.44
N LYS A 101 -14.17 -8.19 4.90
CA LYS A 101 -15.39 -8.22 4.08
C LYS A 101 -15.94 -6.84 3.80
N ASP A 102 -15.79 -5.91 4.74
CA ASP A 102 -16.25 -4.53 4.66
C ASP A 102 -15.06 -3.60 4.95
N LEU A 103 -14.81 -2.68 4.06
CA LEU A 103 -13.74 -1.69 4.11
C LEU A 103 -14.28 -0.26 4.26
N SER A 104 -15.58 -0.11 4.57
CA SER A 104 -16.21 1.19 4.73
C SER A 104 -15.53 2.02 5.82
N GLY A 105 -15.11 3.24 5.47
CA GLY A 105 -14.46 4.17 6.37
C GLY A 105 -13.03 3.80 6.78
N LEU A 106 -12.44 2.77 6.17
CA LEU A 106 -11.07 2.36 6.42
C LEU A 106 -10.14 2.92 5.34
N PRO A 107 -9.12 3.74 5.67
CA PRO A 107 -8.09 4.13 4.70
C PRO A 107 -7.32 2.90 4.23
N VAL A 108 -7.04 2.82 2.94
CA VAL A 108 -6.32 1.67 2.35
C VAL A 108 -5.08 2.15 1.60
N LEU A 109 -3.93 1.57 1.93
CA LEU A 109 -2.67 1.80 1.22
C LEU A 109 -2.33 0.56 0.40
N VAL A 110 -2.44 0.66 -0.93
CA VAL A 110 -2.08 -0.42 -1.86
C VAL A 110 -0.61 -0.30 -2.22
N LEU A 111 0.16 -1.38 -2.02
CA LEU A 111 1.60 -1.40 -2.17
C LEU A 111 2.01 -2.25 -3.37
N ASP A 112 2.57 -1.63 -4.39
CA ASP A 112 3.17 -2.32 -5.54
C ASP A 112 4.41 -1.53 -6.01
N PRO A 113 5.62 -2.10 -6.02
CA PRO A 113 6.83 -1.35 -6.35
C PRO A 113 6.83 -0.80 -7.77
N MET A 114 6.09 -1.39 -8.69
CA MET A 114 6.12 -0.98 -10.11
C MET A 114 4.73 -0.91 -10.73
N LEU A 115 4.29 0.30 -11.04
CA LEU A 115 3.12 0.56 -11.86
C LEU A 115 3.54 0.56 -13.34
N ALA A 116 3.44 -0.59 -14.02
CA ALA A 116 3.74 -0.72 -15.46
C ALA A 116 2.49 -0.35 -16.30
N THR A 117 1.71 -1.33 -16.70
CA THR A 117 0.46 -1.12 -17.46
C THR A 117 -0.75 -0.74 -16.58
N GLY A 118 -0.63 -0.92 -15.27
CA GLY A 118 -1.68 -0.63 -14.31
C GLY A 118 -2.72 -1.74 -14.09
N GLY A 119 -2.68 -2.83 -14.84
CA GLY A 119 -3.72 -3.87 -14.77
C GLY A 119 -3.89 -4.50 -13.39
N SER A 120 -2.80 -4.88 -12.72
CA SER A 120 -2.85 -5.46 -11.37
C SER A 120 -3.34 -4.46 -10.33
N MET A 121 -2.85 -3.22 -10.41
CA MET A 121 -3.28 -2.14 -9.52
C MET A 121 -4.76 -1.82 -9.70
N LEU A 122 -5.22 -1.69 -10.95
CA LEU A 122 -6.62 -1.44 -11.28
C LEU A 122 -7.54 -2.55 -10.74
N HIS A 123 -7.17 -3.82 -10.95
CA HIS A 123 -7.94 -4.94 -10.42
C HIS A 123 -8.03 -4.88 -8.89
N THR A 124 -6.90 -4.64 -8.23
CA THR A 124 -6.86 -4.53 -6.76
C THR A 124 -7.75 -3.39 -6.26
N ILE A 125 -7.66 -2.20 -6.86
CA ILE A 125 -8.48 -1.05 -6.46
C ILE A 125 -9.97 -1.34 -6.65
N ARG A 126 -10.38 -1.93 -7.77
CA ARG A 126 -11.79 -2.32 -8.01
C ARG A 126 -12.29 -3.28 -6.93
N LEU A 127 -11.53 -4.30 -6.61
CA LEU A 127 -11.85 -5.25 -5.56
C LEU A 127 -12.04 -4.58 -4.19
N LEU A 128 -11.19 -3.59 -3.86
CA LEU A 128 -11.32 -2.83 -2.61
C LEU A 128 -12.58 -1.95 -2.61
N VAL A 129 -12.86 -1.28 -3.72
CA VAL A 129 -14.08 -0.45 -3.88
C VAL A 129 -15.35 -1.30 -3.80
N GLU A 130 -15.37 -2.48 -4.42
CA GLU A 130 -16.48 -3.45 -4.31
C GLU A 130 -16.72 -3.89 -2.86
N ARG A 131 -15.71 -3.81 -1.99
CA ARG A 131 -15.80 -4.06 -0.54
C ARG A 131 -16.08 -2.81 0.29
N GLY A 132 -16.41 -1.68 -0.34
CA GLY A 132 -16.79 -0.44 0.33
C GLY A 132 -15.65 0.53 0.64
N ALA A 133 -14.43 0.29 0.15
CA ALA A 133 -13.34 1.27 0.33
C ALA A 133 -13.64 2.55 -0.46
N THR A 134 -13.52 3.70 0.23
CA THR A 134 -13.73 5.04 -0.34
C THR A 134 -12.47 5.91 -0.28
N ASP A 135 -11.46 5.47 0.45
CA ASP A 135 -10.17 6.14 0.60
C ASP A 135 -9.06 5.13 0.28
N VAL A 136 -8.58 5.16 -0.98
CA VAL A 136 -7.57 4.23 -1.48
C VAL A 136 -6.39 5.01 -2.05
N THR A 137 -5.23 4.85 -1.44
CA THR A 137 -3.97 5.41 -1.91
C THR A 137 -3.07 4.31 -2.49
N ALA A 138 -2.69 4.46 -3.76
CA ALA A 138 -1.71 3.56 -4.40
C ALA A 138 -0.29 4.08 -4.22
N ILE A 139 0.61 3.23 -3.73
CA ILE A 139 2.01 3.56 -3.44
C ILE A 139 2.91 2.71 -4.32
N CYS A 140 3.63 3.40 -5.23
CA CYS A 140 4.57 2.78 -6.17
C CYS A 140 5.92 3.50 -6.14
N THR A 141 7.02 2.77 -6.26
CA THR A 141 8.36 3.37 -6.34
C THR A 141 8.72 3.82 -7.76
N LEU A 142 8.13 3.18 -8.76
CA LEU A 142 8.26 3.51 -10.17
C LEU A 142 6.88 3.42 -10.83
N ALA A 143 6.59 4.40 -11.70
CA ALA A 143 5.36 4.41 -12.48
C ALA A 143 5.67 4.73 -13.95
N ALA A 144 5.14 3.91 -14.86
CA ALA A 144 5.15 4.19 -16.28
C ALA A 144 4.00 5.15 -16.64
N PRO A 145 4.20 6.07 -17.59
CA PRO A 145 3.16 7.03 -17.99
C PRO A 145 1.82 6.38 -18.38
N GLU A 146 1.87 5.26 -19.10
CA GLU A 146 0.69 4.49 -19.50
C GLU A 146 -0.08 3.92 -18.29
N GLY A 147 0.63 3.44 -17.25
CA GLY A 147 0.00 2.95 -16.03
C GLY A 147 -0.68 4.06 -15.26
N VAL A 148 -0.03 5.22 -15.14
CA VAL A 148 -0.63 6.41 -14.50
C VAL A 148 -1.87 6.86 -15.25
N GLN A 149 -1.81 6.94 -16.59
CA GLN A 149 -2.94 7.31 -17.41
C GLN A 149 -4.09 6.31 -17.26
N HIS A 150 -3.80 5.01 -17.22
CA HIS A 150 -4.82 3.97 -17.05
C HIS A 150 -5.54 4.09 -15.71
N LEU A 151 -4.81 4.36 -14.61
CA LEU A 151 -5.41 4.57 -13.30
C LEU A 151 -6.17 5.89 -13.19
N SER A 152 -5.72 6.97 -13.85
CA SER A 152 -6.38 8.27 -13.82
C SER A 152 -7.78 8.30 -14.45
N LEU A 153 -8.13 7.28 -15.23
CA LEU A 153 -9.47 7.11 -15.81
C LEU A 153 -10.46 6.45 -14.83
N ILE A 154 -9.99 6.03 -13.65
CA ILE A 154 -10.86 5.48 -12.61
C ILE A 154 -11.34 6.67 -11.77
N HIS A 155 -12.61 7.00 -11.89
CA HIS A 155 -13.27 7.90 -10.96
C HIS A 155 -13.77 7.05 -9.77
N ILE A 156 -13.10 7.20 -8.63
CA ILE A 156 -13.49 6.59 -7.35
C ILE A 156 -14.16 7.66 -6.51
#